data_0f6c2ead94d612e08cab600571c6dbe3
#
_entry.id   0f6c2ead94d612e08cab600571c6dbe3
#
_cell.length_a   1.000
_cell.length_b   1.000
_cell.length_c   1.000
_cell.angle_alpha   90.00
_cell.angle_beta   90.00
_cell.angle_gamma   90.00
#
_symmetry.space_group_name_H-M   'P 1'
#
loop_
_entity.id
_entity.type
_entity.pdbx_description
1 polymer ?
#
loop_
_entity_poly.entity_id
_entity_poly.type
_entity_poly.pdbx_seq_one_letter_code
_entity_poly.pdbx_strand_id
1 'polypeptide(L)'
;MKKQVAIVHYNTPEITESAIWSLRKHGGDYDVFVFDNSDERPFTAKMKGVTVFDNTKGQIIDFEKELAKYPERDDRIGCAKGCSYGSDKHMMSIQKLWELLPDGFVLMDSDVLIKENIDWVFWEGECCCGYISTMSPKRIRT
;
A
#
# COMPACT_ATOMS: atom_id res chain seq x y z
N MET A 1 -7.07 0.74 18.87
CA MET A 1 -6.33 1.11 17.64
C MET A 1 -7.32 1.35 16.51
N LYS A 2 -7.14 2.39 15.75
CA LYS A 2 -7.93 2.60 14.53
C LYS A 2 -7.59 1.50 13.52
N LYS A 3 -8.61 0.94 12.88
CA LYS A 3 -8.41 -0.07 11.82
C LYS A 3 -8.12 0.62 10.51
N GLN A 4 -6.87 0.96 10.29
CA GLN A 4 -6.38 1.65 9.11
C GLN A 4 -5.72 0.67 8.13
N VAL A 5 -6.14 0.73 6.87
CA VAL A 5 -5.53 -0.05 5.78
C VAL A 5 -4.98 0.93 4.75
N ALA A 6 -3.73 0.76 4.38
CA ALA A 6 -3.07 1.59 3.37
C ALA A 6 -2.74 0.77 2.12
N ILE A 7 -2.94 1.37 0.97
CA ILE A 7 -2.67 0.78 -0.35
C ILE A 7 -1.81 1.76 -1.13
N VAL A 8 -0.69 1.28 -1.68
CA VAL A 8 0.08 2.04 -2.68
C VAL A 8 -0.47 1.69 -4.06
N HIS A 9 -0.94 2.71 -4.78
CA HIS A 9 -1.63 2.56 -6.06
C HIS A 9 -0.78 3.11 -7.21
N TYR A 10 -0.82 2.41 -8.36
CA TYR A 10 -0.20 2.84 -9.59
C TYR A 10 -0.99 2.33 -10.81
N ASN A 11 -1.65 3.22 -11.55
CA ASN A 11 -2.30 3.00 -12.86
C ASN A 11 -3.32 1.85 -12.98
N THR A 12 -3.81 1.27 -11.87
CA THR A 12 -4.75 0.14 -11.90
C THR A 12 -6.01 0.40 -11.06
N PRO A 13 -6.79 1.46 -11.36
CA PRO A 13 -7.89 1.89 -10.50
C PRO A 13 -8.96 0.82 -10.28
N GLU A 14 -9.32 0.04 -11.31
CA GLU A 14 -10.34 -1.01 -11.20
C GLU A 14 -9.90 -2.16 -10.29
N ILE A 15 -8.60 -2.50 -10.34
CA ILE A 15 -8.01 -3.56 -9.49
C ILE A 15 -7.99 -3.09 -8.04
N THR A 16 -7.52 -1.87 -7.79
CA THR A 16 -7.51 -1.28 -6.44
C THR A 16 -8.92 -1.14 -5.87
N GLU A 17 -9.88 -0.71 -6.67
CA GLU A 17 -11.30 -0.64 -6.27
C GLU A 17 -11.84 -2.03 -5.88
N SER A 18 -11.54 -3.05 -6.67
CA SER A 18 -11.91 -4.44 -6.38
C SER A 18 -11.28 -4.96 -5.09
N ALA A 19 -10.02 -4.61 -4.82
CA ALA A 19 -9.35 -4.95 -3.57
C ALA A 19 -10.06 -4.32 -2.36
N ILE A 20 -10.42 -3.05 -2.43
CA ILE A 20 -11.16 -2.34 -1.38
C ILE A 20 -12.56 -2.95 -1.18
N TRP A 21 -13.27 -3.26 -2.26
CA TRP A 21 -14.56 -3.93 -2.19
C TRP A 21 -14.48 -5.30 -1.50
N SER A 22 -13.44 -6.08 -1.82
CA SER A 22 -13.23 -7.39 -1.20
C SER A 22 -12.99 -7.27 0.31
N LEU A 23 -12.20 -6.28 0.73
CA LEU A 23 -11.95 -5.98 2.13
C LEU A 23 -13.26 -5.67 2.87
N ARG A 24 -14.10 -4.81 2.30
CA ARG A 24 -15.36 -4.39 2.92
C ARG A 24 -16.43 -5.48 2.94
N LYS A 25 -16.46 -6.32 1.91
CA LYS A 25 -17.39 -7.45 1.83
C LYS A 25 -17.22 -8.43 2.99
N HIS A 26 -15.99 -8.62 3.47
CA HIS A 26 -15.66 -9.62 4.48
C HIS A 26 -15.53 -9.08 5.90
N GLY A 27 -15.83 -7.81 6.11
CA GLY A 27 -16.09 -7.30 7.45
C GLY A 27 -15.28 -6.10 7.88
N GLY A 28 -15.86 -5.35 8.76
CA GLY A 28 -15.26 -4.28 9.50
C GLY A 28 -15.30 -2.90 8.82
N ASP A 29 -15.47 -1.90 9.66
CA ASP A 29 -15.27 -0.51 9.27
C ASP A 29 -13.78 -0.21 9.28
N TYR A 30 -13.16 -0.28 8.11
CA TYR A 30 -11.77 0.11 7.92
C TYR A 30 -11.70 1.49 7.30
N ASP A 31 -10.85 2.35 7.85
CA ASP A 31 -10.39 3.55 7.15
C ASP A 31 -9.34 3.13 6.12
N VAL A 32 -9.64 3.33 4.85
CA VAL A 32 -8.75 2.96 3.76
C VAL A 32 -8.06 4.19 3.21
N PHE A 33 -6.75 4.11 3.08
CA PHE A 33 -5.90 5.17 2.54
C PHE A 33 -5.24 4.67 1.26
N VAL A 34 -5.44 5.37 0.17
CA VAL A 34 -4.81 5.07 -1.12
C VAL A 34 -3.74 6.12 -1.37
N PHE A 35 -2.48 5.69 -1.42
CA PHE A 35 -1.36 6.55 -1.83
C PHE A 35 -1.17 6.40 -3.34
N ASP A 36 -1.58 7.42 -4.10
CA ASP A 36 -1.67 7.35 -5.56
C ASP A 36 -0.44 7.94 -6.23
N ASN A 37 0.36 7.07 -6.85
CA ASN A 37 1.55 7.42 -7.62
C ASN A 37 1.31 7.34 -9.14
N SER A 38 0.07 7.28 -9.59
CA SER A 38 -0.25 7.11 -11.00
C SER A 38 0.25 8.27 -11.86
N ASP A 39 0.69 7.96 -13.05
CA ASP A 39 1.04 8.93 -14.09
C ASP A 39 0.00 9.01 -15.21
N GLU A 40 -0.74 7.92 -15.48
CA GLU A 40 -1.74 7.84 -16.54
C GLU A 40 -3.16 7.62 -16.03
N ARG A 41 -3.34 6.72 -15.06
CA ARG A 41 -4.65 6.26 -14.61
C ARG A 41 -4.81 6.39 -13.09
N PRO A 42 -5.09 7.61 -12.59
CA PRO A 42 -5.24 7.85 -11.16
C PRO A 42 -6.46 7.15 -10.56
N PHE A 43 -6.42 6.94 -9.24
CA PHE A 43 -7.54 6.43 -8.48
C PHE A 43 -8.57 7.53 -8.23
N THR A 44 -9.66 7.49 -8.97
CA THR A 44 -10.72 8.53 -8.93
C THR A 44 -12.03 8.04 -8.31
N ALA A 45 -12.12 6.77 -7.92
CA ALA A 45 -13.33 6.22 -7.33
C ALA A 45 -13.66 6.90 -6.01
N LYS A 46 -14.89 7.41 -5.89
CA LYS A 46 -15.41 7.98 -4.65
C LYS A 46 -16.07 6.89 -3.83
N MET A 47 -15.36 6.42 -2.81
CA MET A 47 -15.84 5.36 -1.91
C MET A 47 -15.89 5.90 -0.47
N LYS A 48 -16.97 5.56 0.25
CA LYS A 48 -17.10 5.96 1.65
C LYS A 48 -15.94 5.40 2.49
N GLY A 49 -15.32 6.24 3.32
CA GLY A 49 -14.21 5.84 4.18
C GLY A 49 -12.92 5.51 3.43
N VAL A 50 -12.76 6.03 2.22
CA VAL A 50 -11.50 6.02 1.46
C VAL A 50 -10.96 7.43 1.36
N THR A 51 -9.72 7.59 1.77
CA THR A 51 -8.95 8.83 1.64
C THR A 51 -7.82 8.61 0.65
N VAL A 52 -7.67 9.51 -0.32
CA VAL A 52 -6.60 9.45 -1.31
C VAL A 52 -5.53 10.47 -0.98
N PHE A 53 -4.29 10.00 -0.83
CA PHE A 53 -3.10 10.83 -0.84
C PHE A 53 -2.60 10.94 -2.29
N ASP A 54 -2.93 12.04 -2.93
CA ASP A 54 -2.60 12.28 -4.33
C ASP A 54 -1.12 12.68 -4.50
N ASN A 55 -0.34 11.78 -5.07
CA ASN A 55 1.05 12.01 -5.46
C ASN A 55 1.26 11.92 -6.97
N THR A 56 0.21 12.04 -7.77
CA THR A 56 0.25 11.86 -9.23
C THR A 56 1.16 12.88 -9.95
N LYS A 57 1.43 14.02 -9.31
CA LYS A 57 2.33 15.07 -9.80
C LYS A 57 3.57 15.26 -8.91
N GLY A 58 3.87 14.31 -8.05
CA GLY A 58 4.99 14.40 -7.13
C GLY A 58 4.82 15.45 -6.01
N GLN A 59 3.58 15.82 -5.69
CA GLN A 59 3.29 16.88 -4.72
C GLN A 59 3.52 16.47 -3.26
N ILE A 60 3.55 15.16 -2.98
CA ILE A 60 3.87 14.62 -1.65
C ILE A 60 5.30 14.11 -1.62
N ILE A 61 5.69 13.30 -2.62
CA ILE A 61 7.05 12.81 -2.82
C ILE A 61 7.48 13.14 -4.25
N ASP A 62 8.49 13.95 -4.41
CA ASP A 62 9.18 14.15 -5.67
C ASP A 62 10.22 13.05 -5.85
N PHE A 63 9.84 11.98 -6.51
CA PHE A 63 10.70 10.79 -6.67
C PHE A 63 11.97 11.09 -7.46
N GLU A 64 11.91 11.95 -8.45
CA GLU A 64 13.10 12.31 -9.24
C GLU A 64 14.14 13.00 -8.37
N LYS A 65 13.69 13.93 -7.54
CA LYS A 65 14.55 14.65 -6.59
C LYS A 65 15.09 13.72 -5.51
N GLU A 66 14.25 12.85 -4.96
CA GLU A 66 14.66 11.92 -3.91
C GLU A 66 15.65 10.86 -4.43
N LEU A 67 15.40 10.29 -5.60
CA LEU A 67 16.27 9.29 -6.22
C LEU A 67 17.59 9.87 -6.70
N ALA A 68 17.62 11.14 -7.12
CA ALA A 68 18.85 11.83 -7.50
C ALA A 68 19.88 11.94 -6.35
N LYS A 69 19.44 11.81 -5.10
CA LYS A 69 20.34 11.76 -3.93
C LYS A 69 21.17 10.45 -3.86
N TYR A 70 20.78 9.43 -4.61
CA TYR A 70 21.34 8.08 -4.57
C TYR A 70 21.70 7.56 -5.97
N PRO A 71 22.59 8.24 -6.71
CA PRO A 71 22.86 7.93 -8.12
C PRO A 71 23.47 6.55 -8.36
N GLU A 72 24.09 5.95 -7.36
CA GLU A 72 24.76 4.65 -7.46
C GLU A 72 23.85 3.43 -7.14
N ARG A 73 22.59 3.67 -6.86
CA ARG A 73 21.68 2.60 -6.41
C ARG A 73 21.35 1.58 -7.50
N ASP A 74 21.39 1.99 -8.75
CA ASP A 74 21.11 1.14 -9.92
C ASP A 74 22.12 -0.01 -10.10
N ASP A 75 23.36 0.17 -9.67
CA ASP A 75 24.46 -0.79 -9.89
C ASP A 75 24.50 -1.90 -8.84
N ARG A 76 23.86 -1.71 -7.68
CA ARG A 76 24.00 -2.61 -6.53
C ARG A 76 23.06 -3.81 -6.55
N ILE A 77 21.99 -3.79 -7.33
CA ILE A 77 20.91 -4.79 -7.23
C ILE A 77 20.92 -5.74 -8.43
N GLY A 78 21.71 -5.50 -9.47
CA GLY A 78 21.75 -6.35 -10.67
C GLY A 78 20.42 -6.42 -11.44
N CYS A 79 19.49 -5.54 -11.14
CA CYS A 79 18.20 -5.43 -11.82
C CYS A 79 18.28 -4.44 -12.98
N ALA A 80 17.53 -4.70 -14.04
CA ALA A 80 17.31 -3.71 -15.08
C ALA A 80 16.76 -2.41 -14.46
N LYS A 81 17.26 -1.26 -14.93
CA LYS A 81 16.92 0.10 -14.42
C LYS A 81 15.43 0.32 -14.09
N GLY A 82 14.51 -0.30 -14.82
CA GLY A 82 13.08 -0.15 -14.61
C GLY A 82 12.50 -0.89 -13.40
N CYS A 83 13.15 -1.96 -12.92
CA CYS A 83 12.63 -2.75 -11.80
C CYS A 83 12.97 -2.12 -10.44
N SER A 84 14.20 -1.63 -10.27
CA SER A 84 14.61 -0.97 -9.03
C SER A 84 13.87 0.35 -8.82
N TYR A 85 13.58 1.09 -9.87
CA TYR A 85 12.86 2.35 -9.78
C TYR A 85 11.42 2.19 -9.25
N GLY A 86 10.69 1.18 -9.70
CA GLY A 86 9.34 0.87 -9.21
C GLY A 86 9.35 0.45 -7.74
N SER A 87 10.30 -0.40 -7.34
CA SER A 87 10.44 -0.83 -5.95
C SER A 87 10.84 0.31 -5.02
N ASP A 88 11.72 1.20 -5.45
CA ASP A 88 12.12 2.38 -4.67
C ASP A 88 10.95 3.34 -4.45
N LYS A 89 10.16 3.62 -5.47
CA LYS A 89 8.93 4.42 -5.35
C LYS A 89 7.95 3.80 -4.37
N HIS A 90 7.76 2.49 -4.43
CA HIS A 90 6.88 1.76 -3.53
C HIS A 90 7.36 1.87 -2.08
N MET A 91 8.64 1.62 -1.82
CA MET A 91 9.21 1.72 -0.48
C MET A 91 9.17 3.14 0.10
N MET A 92 9.45 4.15 -0.71
CA MET A 92 9.35 5.56 -0.30
C MET A 92 7.90 5.93 0.05
N SER A 93 6.94 5.39 -0.70
CA SER A 93 5.51 5.61 -0.42
C SER A 93 5.10 4.97 0.91
N ILE A 94 5.55 3.76 1.21
CA ILE A 94 5.32 3.10 2.50
C ILE A 94 5.94 3.92 3.64
N GLN A 95 7.16 4.38 3.47
CA GLN A 95 7.83 5.22 4.46
C GLN A 95 7.06 6.52 4.71
N LYS A 96 6.54 7.13 3.65
CA LYS A 96 5.70 8.33 3.77
C LYS A 96 4.37 8.06 4.45
N LEU A 97 3.77 6.92 4.21
CA LEU A 97 2.55 6.48 4.90
C LEU A 97 2.76 6.37 6.42
N TRP A 98 3.92 5.93 6.88
CA TRP A 98 4.26 5.91 8.30
C TRP A 98 4.26 7.31 8.94
N GLU A 99 4.65 8.33 8.19
CA GLU A 99 4.59 9.72 8.65
C GLU A 99 3.16 10.27 8.67
N LEU A 100 2.36 9.89 7.66
CA LEU A 100 0.99 10.36 7.48
C LEU A 100 -0.02 9.64 8.40
N LEU A 101 0.28 8.41 8.79
CA LEU A 101 -0.59 7.54 9.59
C LEU A 101 0.15 7.06 10.86
N PRO A 102 0.41 7.97 11.82
CA PRO A 102 1.23 7.65 13.00
C PRO A 102 0.60 6.63 13.96
N ASP A 103 -0.72 6.42 13.88
CA ASP A 103 -1.42 5.40 14.65
C ASP A 103 -1.18 3.96 14.15
N GLY A 104 -0.44 3.81 13.04
CA GLY A 104 -0.18 2.54 12.38
C GLY A 104 -1.25 2.12 11.38
N PHE A 105 -0.89 1.21 10.51
CA PHE A 105 -1.79 0.70 9.46
C PHE A 105 -1.38 -0.71 9.03
N VAL A 106 -2.31 -1.41 8.40
CA VAL A 106 -2.01 -2.62 7.65
C VAL A 106 -1.75 -2.23 6.21
N LEU A 107 -0.59 -2.58 5.68
CA LEU A 107 -0.29 -2.43 4.26
C LEU A 107 -0.97 -3.56 3.48
N MET A 108 -1.75 -3.20 2.48
CA MET A 108 -2.38 -4.14 1.57
C MET A 108 -1.95 -3.82 0.14
N ASP A 109 -1.49 -4.81 -0.61
CA ASP A 109 -1.18 -4.62 -2.02
C ASP A 109 -2.47 -4.36 -2.84
N SER A 110 -2.35 -3.54 -3.88
CA SER A 110 -3.48 -3.09 -4.68
C SER A 110 -4.20 -4.21 -5.46
N ASP A 111 -3.53 -5.35 -5.66
CA ASP A 111 -4.02 -6.51 -6.40
C ASP A 111 -4.42 -7.70 -5.50
N VAL A 112 -4.52 -7.49 -4.20
CA VAL A 112 -4.94 -8.51 -3.23
C VAL A 112 -6.46 -8.52 -3.08
N LEU A 113 -7.07 -9.70 -3.13
CA LEU A 113 -8.48 -9.91 -2.81
C LEU A 113 -8.62 -10.57 -1.44
N ILE A 114 -9.29 -9.88 -0.53
CA ILE A 114 -9.60 -10.39 0.81
C ILE A 114 -10.79 -11.37 0.70
N LYS A 115 -10.64 -12.55 1.30
CA LYS A 115 -11.66 -13.61 1.25
C LYS A 115 -12.34 -13.87 2.59
N GLU A 116 -11.80 -13.33 3.67
CA GLU A 116 -12.32 -13.50 5.02
C GLU A 116 -12.03 -12.26 5.89
N ASN A 117 -12.62 -12.20 7.07
CA ASN A 117 -12.38 -11.10 7.99
C ASN A 117 -10.92 -11.08 8.46
N ILE A 118 -10.30 -9.90 8.43
CA ILE A 118 -8.91 -9.68 8.84
C ILE A 118 -8.78 -8.88 10.14
N ASP A 119 -9.84 -8.75 10.93
CA ASP A 119 -9.82 -7.98 12.19
C ASP A 119 -8.72 -8.43 13.15
N TRP A 120 -8.37 -9.70 13.10
CA TRP A 120 -7.31 -10.29 13.92
C TRP A 120 -5.92 -9.68 13.69
N VAL A 121 -5.69 -9.07 12.52
CA VAL A 121 -4.42 -8.39 12.20
C VAL A 121 -4.23 -7.12 13.04
N PHE A 122 -5.33 -6.54 13.55
CA PHE A 122 -5.33 -5.30 14.33
C PHE A 122 -5.30 -5.53 15.85
N TRP A 123 -4.97 -6.72 16.33
CA TRP A 123 -4.90 -6.99 17.76
C TRP A 123 -3.82 -6.17 18.45
N GLU A 124 -4.19 -5.60 19.60
CA GLU A 124 -3.31 -4.75 20.40
C GLU A 124 -2.09 -5.53 20.89
N GLY A 125 -0.92 -4.91 20.74
CA GLY A 125 0.30 -5.29 21.42
C GLY A 125 1.31 -6.14 20.65
N GLU A 126 0.98 -6.62 19.45
CA GLU A 126 1.95 -7.39 18.66
C GLU A 126 2.19 -6.69 17.31
N CYS A 127 3.46 -6.41 17.02
CA CYS A 127 3.88 -5.98 15.70
C CYS A 127 3.82 -7.21 14.78
N CYS A 128 2.69 -7.42 14.10
CA CYS A 128 2.58 -8.46 13.08
C CYS A 128 3.34 -8.02 11.83
N CYS A 129 4.63 -8.27 11.78
CA CYS A 129 5.35 -8.32 10.51
C CYS A 129 4.99 -9.66 9.85
N GLY A 130 3.80 -9.75 9.26
CA GLY A 130 3.31 -10.95 8.60
C GLY A 130 3.05 -10.69 7.12
N TYR A 131 3.57 -11.55 6.28
CA TYR A 131 3.19 -11.63 4.88
C TYR A 131 1.90 -12.46 4.79
N ILE A 132 0.79 -11.83 4.41
CA ILE A 132 -0.45 -12.57 4.13
C ILE A 132 -0.34 -13.10 2.70
N SER A 133 0.12 -14.34 2.56
CA SER A 133 0.05 -15.05 1.29
C SER A 133 -1.38 -15.50 1.03
N THR A 134 -1.91 -15.21 -0.14
CA THR A 134 -3.22 -15.68 -0.60
C THR A 134 -3.25 -17.18 -0.90
N MET A 135 -2.14 -17.88 -0.76
CA MET A 135 -2.03 -19.32 -0.95
C MET A 135 -2.17 -20.07 0.38
N SER A 136 -3.40 -20.49 0.67
CA SER A 136 -3.79 -21.46 1.70
C SER A 136 -3.82 -20.98 3.16
N PRO A 137 -4.90 -21.23 3.89
CA PRO A 137 -5.03 -20.89 5.31
C PRO A 137 -4.32 -21.93 6.19
N LYS A 138 -3.03 -22.16 6.00
CA LYS A 138 -2.26 -23.07 6.84
C LYS A 138 -1.20 -22.33 7.61
N ARG A 139 -1.60 -21.91 8.84
CA ARG A 139 -0.77 -21.73 10.02
C ARG A 139 0.31 -20.64 9.95
N ILE A 140 -0.06 -19.45 10.38
CA ILE A 140 0.86 -18.69 11.21
C ILE A 140 0.90 -19.39 12.55
N ARG A 141 1.96 -20.14 12.82
CA ARG A 141 2.29 -20.58 14.18
C ARG A 141 3.17 -19.48 14.77
N THR A 142 2.69 -18.93 15.85
CA THR A 142 3.46 -18.16 16.83
C THR A 142 4.73 -18.89 17.21
#